data_a57b614b968c61142754ec27fb43891f
#
_entry.id   a57b614b968c61142754ec27fb43891f
#
_cell.length_a   1.000
_cell.length_b   1.000
_cell.length_c   1.000
_cell.angle_alpha   90.00
_cell.angle_beta   90.00
_cell.angle_gamma   90.00
#
_symmetry.space_group_name_H-M   'P 1'
#
loop_
_entity.id
_entity.type
_entity.pdbx_description
1 polymer ?
#
loop_
_entity_poly.entity_id
_entity_poly.type
_entity_poly.pdbx_seq_one_letter_code
_entity_poly.pdbx_strand_id
1 'polypeptide(L)'
;MANSSPRKVIVNDRAAKRLRDGHVWVYTSDVLNDAGAQPGAMVHVIGPKDKILGSAIYSSSSQIKLRLLGREALRSEDEFLNLVRQRLAEAVSYRSKIVQDSDANRLVFSEADRLPGMIIDRYNDVFTLQVLTQAWAAPDRKQVIIEGLKAAGAENIVERADARIRELEQLPEMESGLVQGDKSSTIFAMNGIKFHYDALGGQKTGAFLDQRENYAAAAHYAKGEALDICTYQGGFALHLTRVCNKVTAVDISREVLEVAEQNEKLNAAKNKTEIEWIEGNAFDLLRDYVSAGKQYDTIVLDPPAFAKSKKHLESAMRGYKELNLRALKMLRPGGVLITCSCSFAVSEQDFFAVLNEAAQDAHRSVRVLEKRTQAKDHPILLGVPETFYLKCFVLSVI
;
A
#
# COMPACT_ATOMS: atom_id res chain seq x y z
N MET A 1 -6.42 36.10 5.40
CA MET A 1 -7.52 35.62 6.27
C MET A 1 -7.13 35.91 7.72
N ALA A 2 -8.07 36.35 8.58
CA ALA A 2 -7.74 36.71 9.97
C ALA A 2 -7.13 35.50 10.71
N ASN A 3 -6.03 35.77 11.40
CA ASN A 3 -5.25 34.79 12.18
C ASN A 3 -6.05 34.38 13.44
N SER A 4 -7.16 33.65 13.27
CA SER A 4 -7.94 33.19 14.42
C SER A 4 -7.22 31.95 15.02
N SER A 5 -7.02 31.99 16.34
CA SER A 5 -6.46 30.85 17.10
C SER A 5 -7.22 29.56 16.77
N PRO A 6 -6.53 28.39 16.67
CA PRO A 6 -7.16 27.11 16.38
C PRO A 6 -8.30 26.79 17.35
N ARG A 7 -9.41 26.26 16.84
CA ARG A 7 -10.54 25.84 17.66
C ARG A 7 -10.14 24.68 18.58
N LYS A 8 -10.75 24.63 19.76
CA LYS A 8 -10.51 23.61 20.79
C LYS A 8 -11.57 22.52 20.70
N VAL A 9 -11.19 21.36 20.20
CA VAL A 9 -12.09 20.19 20.12
C VAL A 9 -11.91 19.33 21.37
N ILE A 10 -12.99 19.13 22.13
CA ILE A 10 -12.97 18.41 23.40
C ILE A 10 -13.26 16.94 23.15
N VAL A 11 -12.40 16.05 23.68
CA VAL A 11 -12.52 14.60 23.53
C VAL A 11 -12.68 13.90 24.88
N ASN A 12 -13.27 12.70 24.85
CA ASN A 12 -13.46 11.89 26.05
C ASN A 12 -12.16 11.20 26.53
N ASP A 13 -12.24 10.56 27.73
CA ASP A 13 -11.10 9.87 28.34
C ASP A 13 -10.55 8.73 27.48
N ARG A 14 -11.41 8.02 26.73
CA ARG A 14 -11.02 6.93 25.83
C ARG A 14 -10.13 7.42 24.70
N ALA A 15 -10.50 8.51 24.05
CA ALA A 15 -9.67 9.13 23.03
C ALA A 15 -8.37 9.67 23.62
N ALA A 16 -8.46 10.39 24.76
CA ALA A 16 -7.28 10.93 25.43
C ALA A 16 -6.29 9.84 25.83
N LYS A 17 -6.76 8.69 26.29
CA LYS A 17 -5.92 7.52 26.57
C LYS A 17 -5.28 6.98 25.30
N ARG A 18 -6.07 6.74 24.23
CA ARG A 18 -5.58 6.24 22.95
C ARG A 18 -4.48 7.12 22.36
N LEU A 19 -4.64 8.47 22.40
CA LEU A 19 -3.62 9.40 21.93
C LEU A 19 -2.36 9.37 22.78
N ARG A 20 -2.47 9.21 24.11
CA ARG A 20 -1.31 9.06 25.00
C ARG A 20 -0.56 7.75 24.74
N ASP A 21 -1.29 6.68 24.41
CA ASP A 21 -0.74 5.36 24.07
C ASP A 21 -0.08 5.32 22.68
N GLY A 22 -0.09 6.45 21.93
CA GLY A 22 0.64 6.62 20.68
C GLY A 22 -0.20 6.50 19.41
N HIS A 23 -1.50 6.19 19.51
CA HIS A 23 -2.39 6.24 18.35
C HIS A 23 -2.69 7.70 17.96
N VAL A 24 -3.06 7.92 16.68
CA VAL A 24 -3.23 9.29 16.15
C VAL A 24 -4.67 9.61 15.74
N TRP A 25 -5.63 8.69 15.91
CA TRP A 25 -7.01 8.89 15.49
C TRP A 25 -7.95 9.10 16.65
N VAL A 26 -8.89 10.05 16.45
CA VAL A 26 -10.06 10.24 17.30
C VAL A 26 -11.30 9.99 16.46
N TYR A 27 -12.14 9.08 16.90
CA TYR A 27 -13.37 8.73 16.18
C TYR A 27 -14.51 9.69 16.56
N THR A 28 -15.51 9.79 15.70
CA THR A 28 -16.70 10.65 15.90
C THR A 28 -17.34 10.41 17.28
N SER A 29 -17.47 9.15 17.71
CA SER A 29 -18.04 8.79 19.02
C SER A 29 -17.20 9.23 20.23
N ASP A 30 -16.00 9.71 20.03
CA ASP A 30 -15.07 10.14 21.07
C ASP A 30 -15.01 11.66 21.24
N VAL A 31 -15.63 12.42 20.30
CA VAL A 31 -15.70 13.88 20.36
C VAL A 31 -16.91 14.30 21.19
N LEU A 32 -16.66 15.10 22.22
CA LEU A 32 -17.69 15.66 23.11
C LEU A 32 -18.19 17.02 22.63
N ASN A 33 -17.28 17.85 22.10
CA ASN A 33 -17.60 19.17 21.55
C ASN A 33 -16.55 19.55 20.50
N ASP A 34 -16.99 19.85 19.29
CA ASP A 34 -16.11 20.27 18.19
C ASP A 34 -15.93 21.81 18.09
N ALA A 35 -16.59 22.55 18.96
CA ALA A 35 -16.54 24.03 19.02
C ALA A 35 -16.83 24.73 17.67
N GLY A 36 -17.60 24.11 16.78
CA GLY A 36 -17.88 24.60 15.44
C GLY A 36 -16.66 24.65 14.53
N ALA A 37 -15.76 23.64 14.67
CA ALA A 37 -14.60 23.52 13.79
C ALA A 37 -15.02 23.38 12.32
N GLN A 38 -14.32 24.10 11.44
CA GLN A 38 -14.60 24.05 10.01
C GLN A 38 -13.99 22.81 9.35
N PRO A 39 -14.60 22.27 8.29
CA PRO A 39 -14.05 21.15 7.54
C PRO A 39 -12.59 21.39 7.13
N GLY A 40 -11.72 20.42 7.43
CA GLY A 40 -10.30 20.50 7.11
C GLY A 40 -9.46 21.42 8.00
N ALA A 41 -10.07 22.12 8.99
CA ALA A 41 -9.33 23.02 9.86
C ALA A 41 -8.27 22.29 10.71
N MET A 42 -7.18 22.97 11.00
CA MET A 42 -6.27 22.60 12.06
C MET A 42 -6.89 23.01 13.41
N VAL A 43 -6.94 22.11 14.37
CA VAL A 43 -7.59 22.28 15.67
C VAL A 43 -6.68 21.82 16.82
N HIS A 44 -6.92 22.33 18.03
CA HIS A 44 -6.33 21.77 19.24
C HIS A 44 -7.21 20.67 19.81
N VAL A 45 -6.63 19.54 20.16
CA VAL A 45 -7.31 18.43 20.83
C VAL A 45 -7.21 18.64 22.34
N ILE A 46 -8.37 18.76 22.99
CA ILE A 46 -8.46 18.99 24.45
C ILE A 46 -8.99 17.74 25.10
N GLY A 47 -8.21 17.19 25.99
CA GLY A 47 -8.59 16.06 26.84
C GLY A 47 -9.18 16.48 28.18
N PRO A 48 -9.40 15.53 29.09
CA PRO A 48 -9.91 15.79 30.44
C PRO A 48 -9.04 16.81 31.19
N LYS A 49 -9.70 17.61 32.06
CA LYS A 49 -9.11 18.70 32.85
C LYS A 49 -8.44 19.78 31.97
N ASP A 50 -9.05 20.07 30.81
CA ASP A 50 -8.60 21.06 29.84
C ASP A 50 -7.16 20.89 29.35
N LYS A 51 -6.62 19.66 29.44
CA LYS A 51 -5.27 19.37 28.98
C LYS A 51 -5.20 19.34 27.47
N ILE A 52 -4.32 20.16 26.88
CA ILE A 52 -4.00 20.12 25.44
C ILE A 52 -3.24 18.81 25.17
N LEU A 53 -3.77 18.00 24.24
CA LEU A 53 -3.17 16.73 23.81
C LEU A 53 -2.34 16.89 22.53
N GLY A 54 -2.53 18.00 21.81
CA GLY A 54 -1.81 18.34 20.59
C GLY A 54 -2.67 19.03 19.55
N SER A 55 -2.13 19.14 18.33
CA SER A 55 -2.82 19.67 17.16
C SER A 55 -3.23 18.54 16.22
N ALA A 56 -4.40 18.68 15.59
CA ALA A 56 -4.97 17.70 14.67
C ALA A 56 -5.61 18.39 13.46
N ILE A 57 -5.79 17.64 12.37
CA ILE A 57 -6.70 18.02 11.30
C ILE A 57 -8.09 17.45 11.61
N TYR A 58 -9.12 18.25 11.32
CA TYR A 58 -10.53 17.93 11.59
C TYR A 58 -11.23 17.53 10.29
N SER A 59 -12.03 16.47 10.33
CA SER A 59 -12.97 16.12 9.28
C SER A 59 -14.42 16.25 9.79
N SER A 60 -15.26 16.94 9.05
CA SER A 60 -16.67 17.10 9.41
C SER A 60 -17.50 15.86 9.12
N SER A 61 -17.08 14.99 8.20
CA SER A 61 -17.85 13.86 7.64
C SER A 61 -17.29 12.48 7.96
N SER A 62 -15.97 12.36 8.14
CA SER A 62 -15.29 11.09 8.37
C SER A 62 -15.61 10.48 9.74
N GLN A 63 -15.61 9.14 9.81
CA GLN A 63 -15.63 8.41 11.09
C GLN A 63 -14.37 8.69 11.93
N ILE A 64 -13.23 8.96 11.28
CA ILE A 64 -12.02 9.43 11.94
C ILE A 64 -12.09 10.95 11.98
N LYS A 65 -12.67 11.46 13.05
CA LYS A 65 -13.01 12.88 13.22
C LYS A 65 -11.77 13.78 13.32
N LEU A 66 -10.74 13.30 14.04
CA LEU A 66 -9.47 14.01 14.19
C LEU A 66 -8.32 13.07 13.87
N ARG A 67 -7.35 13.60 13.13
CA ARG A 67 -6.05 12.94 12.87
C ARG A 67 -4.95 13.81 13.48
N LEU A 68 -4.32 13.31 14.54
CA LEU A 68 -3.30 14.05 15.30
C LEU A 68 -2.08 14.32 14.41
N LEU A 69 -1.68 15.58 14.34
CA LEU A 69 -0.44 16.00 13.69
C LEU A 69 0.77 15.81 14.61
N GLY A 70 0.59 16.10 15.89
CA GLY A 70 1.62 16.01 16.90
C GLY A 70 1.12 16.48 18.25
N ARG A 71 1.96 16.33 19.28
CA ARG A 71 1.62 16.73 20.66
C ARG A 71 1.79 18.23 20.91
N GLU A 72 2.38 18.95 19.98
CA GLU A 72 2.58 20.38 20.06
C GLU A 72 1.30 21.13 19.69
N ALA A 73 1.05 22.25 20.37
CA ALA A 73 -0.05 23.13 20.06
C ALA A 73 0.40 24.16 19.01
N LEU A 74 0.14 23.89 17.75
CA LEU A 74 0.40 24.81 16.64
C LEU A 74 -0.50 26.05 16.79
N ARG A 75 0.07 27.24 16.66
CA ARG A 75 -0.61 28.51 16.97
C ARG A 75 -1.25 29.17 15.76
N SER A 76 -0.78 28.83 14.56
CA SER A 76 -1.21 29.46 13.32
C SER A 76 -1.15 28.50 12.13
N GLU A 77 -1.78 28.91 11.04
CA GLU A 77 -1.67 28.20 9.76
C GLU A 77 -0.23 28.19 9.23
N ASP A 78 0.54 29.27 9.47
CA ASP A 78 1.95 29.33 9.05
C ASP A 78 2.81 28.28 9.76
N GLU A 79 2.59 28.06 11.07
CA GLU A 79 3.26 26.98 11.82
C GLU A 79 2.87 25.61 11.26
N PHE A 80 1.60 25.43 10.88
CA PHE A 80 1.14 24.20 10.26
C PHE A 80 1.79 23.98 8.87
N LEU A 81 1.83 25.00 8.02
CA LEU A 81 2.46 24.91 6.70
C LEU A 81 3.97 24.63 6.81
N ASN A 82 4.64 25.22 7.79
CA ASN A 82 6.05 24.94 8.05
C ASN A 82 6.27 23.49 8.52
N LEU A 83 5.38 22.96 9.37
CA LEU A 83 5.41 21.56 9.77
C LEU A 83 5.22 20.63 8.57
N VAL A 84 4.32 20.97 7.63
CA VAL A 84 4.12 20.19 6.38
C VAL A 84 5.39 20.19 5.54
N ARG A 85 6.03 21.34 5.31
CA ARG A 85 7.31 21.45 4.57
C ARG A 85 8.40 20.58 5.20
N GLN A 86 8.54 20.68 6.52
CA GLN A 86 9.52 19.87 7.26
C GLN A 86 9.28 18.38 7.07
N ARG A 87 8.05 17.90 7.25
CA ARG A 87 7.71 16.48 7.14
C ARG A 87 7.85 15.93 5.73
N LEU A 88 7.52 16.71 4.71
CA LEU A 88 7.80 16.36 3.33
C LEU A 88 9.30 16.17 3.09
N ALA A 89 10.12 17.11 3.57
CA ALA A 89 11.57 17.00 3.45
C ALA A 89 12.14 15.79 4.22
N GLU A 90 11.61 15.50 5.43
CA GLU A 90 11.97 14.32 6.21
C GLU A 90 11.60 13.02 5.47
N ALA A 91 10.40 12.96 4.87
CA ALA A 91 9.93 11.81 4.10
C ALA A 91 10.81 11.55 2.86
N VAL A 92 11.17 12.61 2.12
CA VAL A 92 12.11 12.55 0.98
C VAL A 92 13.48 12.05 1.44
N SER A 93 14.03 12.63 2.50
CA SER A 93 15.34 12.24 3.05
C SER A 93 15.34 10.79 3.57
N TYR A 94 14.24 10.31 4.12
CA TYR A 94 14.11 8.92 4.54
C TYR A 94 14.19 7.98 3.34
N ARG A 95 13.38 8.22 2.29
CA ARG A 95 13.37 7.34 1.09
C ARG A 95 14.69 7.36 0.34
N SER A 96 15.37 8.48 0.26
CA SER A 96 16.68 8.53 -0.41
C SER A 96 17.74 7.64 0.26
N LYS A 97 17.58 7.31 1.54
CA LYS A 97 18.49 6.44 2.30
C LYS A 97 18.15 4.95 2.16
N ILE A 98 16.85 4.62 2.03
CA ILE A 98 16.39 3.23 2.12
C ILE A 98 16.00 2.60 0.80
N VAL A 99 15.80 3.41 -0.26
CA VAL A 99 15.47 2.94 -1.61
C VAL A 99 16.66 3.20 -2.52
N GLN A 100 17.37 2.13 -2.89
CA GLN A 100 18.61 2.25 -3.68
C GLN A 100 18.45 1.72 -5.10
N ASP A 101 17.73 0.62 -5.30
CA ASP A 101 17.63 -0.08 -6.58
C ASP A 101 16.32 0.23 -7.33
N SER A 102 15.76 1.41 -7.12
CA SER A 102 14.50 1.82 -7.73
C SER A 102 14.43 3.33 -7.88
N ASP A 103 13.88 3.79 -8.99
CA ASP A 103 13.46 5.18 -9.21
C ASP A 103 11.95 5.37 -8.93
N ALA A 104 11.29 4.33 -8.38
CA ALA A 104 9.92 4.39 -7.92
C ALA A 104 9.81 3.96 -6.45
N ASN A 105 9.05 4.74 -5.67
CA ASN A 105 8.79 4.48 -4.26
C ASN A 105 7.57 5.25 -3.77
N ARG A 106 6.98 4.80 -2.65
CA ARG A 106 6.04 5.60 -1.88
C ARG A 106 6.79 6.68 -1.11
N LEU A 107 6.66 7.92 -1.55
CA LEU A 107 7.37 9.06 -0.96
C LEU A 107 6.73 9.51 0.35
N VAL A 108 5.39 9.48 0.44
CA VAL A 108 4.64 9.78 1.66
C VAL A 108 3.58 8.70 1.89
N PHE A 109 3.62 8.10 3.07
CA PHE A 109 2.67 7.07 3.52
C PHE A 109 1.84 7.54 4.71
N SER A 110 1.02 8.56 4.48
CA SER A 110 -0.03 9.03 5.39
C SER A 110 0.43 9.19 6.85
N GLU A 111 -0.24 8.52 7.80
CA GLU A 111 0.04 8.56 9.22
C GLU A 111 1.48 8.15 9.56
N ALA A 112 2.04 7.22 8.80
CA ALA A 112 3.40 6.74 9.05
C ALA A 112 4.47 7.80 8.80
N ASP A 113 4.19 8.79 7.94
CA ASP A 113 5.03 9.98 7.72
C ASP A 113 4.49 11.21 8.47
N ARG A 114 3.52 11.03 9.36
CA ARG A 114 2.88 12.10 10.13
C ARG A 114 2.20 13.16 9.26
N LEU A 115 1.83 12.80 8.02
CA LEU A 115 1.05 13.58 7.06
C LEU A 115 -0.29 12.86 6.81
N PRO A 116 -1.16 12.76 7.81
CA PRO A 116 -2.32 11.88 7.81
C PRO A 116 -3.26 12.17 6.65
N GLY A 117 -3.65 11.11 5.92
CA GLY A 117 -4.51 11.23 4.75
C GLY A 117 -3.83 11.79 3.50
N MET A 118 -2.51 11.77 3.42
CA MET A 118 -1.73 12.13 2.24
C MET A 118 -0.95 10.92 1.75
N ILE A 119 -1.09 10.56 0.48
CA ILE A 119 -0.29 9.54 -0.18
C ILE A 119 0.42 10.19 -1.36
N ILE A 120 1.72 9.99 -1.45
CA ILE A 120 2.53 10.44 -2.57
C ILE A 120 3.40 9.29 -3.03
N ASP A 121 3.29 8.95 -4.32
CA ASP A 121 4.15 7.98 -4.97
C ASP A 121 5.02 8.68 -6.02
N ARG A 122 6.26 8.27 -6.11
CA ARG A 122 7.19 8.65 -7.17
C ARG A 122 7.33 7.50 -8.16
N TYR A 123 7.27 7.82 -9.44
CA TYR A 123 7.61 6.93 -10.55
C TYR A 123 8.53 7.70 -11.50
N ASN A 124 9.85 7.56 -11.32
CA ASN A 124 10.86 8.30 -12.07
C ASN A 124 10.62 9.81 -12.02
N ASP A 125 10.18 10.44 -13.13
CA ASP A 125 9.89 11.88 -13.29
C ASP A 125 8.41 12.25 -13.06
N VAL A 126 7.52 11.25 -12.85
CA VAL A 126 6.10 11.44 -12.56
C VAL A 126 5.82 11.15 -11.09
N PHE A 127 5.25 12.12 -10.40
CA PHE A 127 4.80 11.97 -9.01
C PHE A 127 3.28 11.98 -8.95
N THR A 128 2.70 11.15 -8.10
CA THR A 128 1.25 11.15 -7.86
C THR A 128 0.93 11.61 -6.46
N LEU A 129 -0.06 12.46 -6.35
CA LEU A 129 -0.61 12.96 -5.11
C LEU A 129 -2.03 12.44 -4.93
N GLN A 130 -2.33 11.81 -3.80
CA GLN A 130 -3.69 11.48 -3.37
C GLN A 130 -4.01 12.20 -2.07
N VAL A 131 -5.09 12.96 -2.10
CA VAL A 131 -5.63 13.71 -0.97
C VAL A 131 -6.85 12.96 -0.43
N LEU A 132 -6.72 12.39 0.77
CA LEU A 132 -7.71 11.51 1.38
C LEU A 132 -8.43 12.16 2.58
N THR A 133 -8.24 13.48 2.82
CA THR A 133 -8.91 14.22 3.89
C THR A 133 -9.20 15.65 3.47
N GLN A 134 -10.21 16.26 4.08
CA GLN A 134 -10.60 17.65 3.84
C GLN A 134 -9.45 18.65 4.07
N ALA A 135 -8.53 18.33 4.96
CA ALA A 135 -7.45 19.25 5.33
C ALA A 135 -6.53 19.62 4.16
N TRP A 136 -6.27 18.70 3.26
CA TRP A 136 -5.32 18.91 2.16
C TRP A 136 -5.97 19.52 0.91
N ALA A 137 -7.28 19.70 0.90
CA ALA A 137 -8.00 20.30 -0.22
C ALA A 137 -7.83 21.84 -0.29
N ALA A 138 -7.38 22.49 0.81
CA ALA A 138 -7.16 23.93 0.86
C ALA A 138 -6.05 24.35 -0.12
N PRO A 139 -6.26 25.40 -0.96
CA PRO A 139 -5.31 25.81 -2.00
C PRO A 139 -3.90 26.11 -1.46
N ASP A 140 -3.77 26.84 -0.35
CA ASP A 140 -2.49 27.21 0.24
C ASP A 140 -1.70 25.96 0.69
N ARG A 141 -2.39 24.97 1.26
CA ARG A 141 -1.78 23.70 1.68
C ARG A 141 -1.37 22.84 0.49
N LYS A 142 -2.23 22.80 -0.54
CA LYS A 142 -1.91 22.11 -1.80
C LYS A 142 -0.69 22.73 -2.47
N GLN A 143 -0.59 24.08 -2.49
CA GLN A 143 0.57 24.78 -3.04
C GLN A 143 1.88 24.38 -2.32
N VAL A 144 1.86 24.32 -0.98
CA VAL A 144 3.02 23.90 -0.18
C VAL A 144 3.44 22.46 -0.52
N ILE A 145 2.46 21.55 -0.74
CA ILE A 145 2.76 20.18 -1.15
C ILE A 145 3.43 20.18 -2.52
N ILE A 146 2.86 20.87 -3.51
CA ILE A 146 3.42 20.96 -4.87
C ILE A 146 4.85 21.51 -4.84
N GLU A 147 5.10 22.58 -4.10
CA GLU A 147 6.43 23.16 -3.92
C GLU A 147 7.43 22.17 -3.31
N GLY A 148 7.00 21.43 -2.29
CA GLY A 148 7.80 20.38 -1.67
C GLY A 148 8.14 19.24 -2.63
N LEU A 149 7.20 18.83 -3.49
CA LEU A 149 7.43 17.81 -4.51
C LEU A 149 8.37 18.31 -5.61
N LYS A 150 8.25 19.56 -6.05
CA LYS A 150 9.20 20.20 -7.00
C LYS A 150 10.61 20.21 -6.42
N ALA A 151 10.76 20.56 -5.14
CA ALA A 151 12.05 20.53 -4.44
C ALA A 151 12.61 19.10 -4.32
N ALA A 152 11.74 18.06 -4.32
CA ALA A 152 12.11 16.65 -4.35
C ALA A 152 12.42 16.13 -5.77
N GLY A 153 12.36 16.97 -6.80
CA GLY A 153 12.68 16.64 -8.19
C GLY A 153 11.48 16.21 -9.03
N ALA A 154 10.24 16.52 -8.60
CA ALA A 154 9.06 16.24 -9.42
C ALA A 154 9.02 17.19 -10.63
N GLU A 155 9.13 16.65 -11.82
CA GLU A 155 8.91 17.37 -13.07
C GLU A 155 7.41 17.38 -13.41
N ASN A 156 6.75 16.25 -13.19
CA ASN A 156 5.33 16.06 -13.46
C ASN A 156 4.61 15.61 -12.19
N ILE A 157 3.50 16.24 -11.87
CA ILE A 157 2.67 15.90 -10.71
C ILE A 157 1.24 15.67 -11.19
N VAL A 158 0.70 14.50 -10.88
CA VAL A 158 -0.69 14.11 -11.15
C VAL A 158 -1.42 13.99 -9.81
N GLU A 159 -2.51 14.74 -9.63
CA GLU A 159 -3.43 14.51 -8.53
C GLU A 159 -4.41 13.40 -8.93
N ARG A 160 -4.43 12.33 -8.13
CA ARG A 160 -5.37 11.21 -8.33
C ARG A 160 -6.56 11.35 -7.41
N ALA A 161 -7.74 11.33 -7.99
CA ALA A 161 -9.01 11.38 -7.27
C ALA A 161 -9.48 9.95 -6.95
N ASP A 162 -9.76 9.68 -5.67
CA ASP A 162 -10.51 8.51 -5.25
C ASP A 162 -11.95 8.95 -4.99
N ALA A 163 -12.86 8.60 -5.92
CA ALA A 163 -14.26 9.02 -5.87
C ALA A 163 -14.94 8.60 -4.55
N ARG A 164 -14.66 7.39 -4.05
CA ARG A 164 -15.24 6.87 -2.81
C ARG A 164 -14.76 7.65 -1.58
N ILE A 165 -13.46 7.96 -1.52
CA ILE A 165 -12.91 8.74 -0.40
C ILE A 165 -13.42 10.17 -0.45
N ARG A 166 -13.52 10.76 -1.65
CA ARG A 166 -14.05 12.11 -1.82
C ARG A 166 -15.50 12.20 -1.36
N GLU A 167 -16.33 11.20 -1.69
CA GLU A 167 -17.70 11.08 -1.17
C GLU A 167 -17.73 10.99 0.37
N LEU A 168 -16.93 10.11 0.97
CA LEU A 168 -16.84 9.91 2.43
C LEU A 168 -16.37 11.18 3.17
N GLU A 169 -15.46 11.94 2.59
CA GLU A 169 -14.92 13.18 3.14
C GLU A 169 -15.74 14.41 2.68
N GLN A 170 -16.81 14.23 1.91
CA GLN A 170 -17.62 15.33 1.34
C GLN A 170 -16.76 16.38 0.62
N LEU A 171 -15.74 15.91 -0.10
CA LEU A 171 -14.94 16.75 -0.98
C LEU A 171 -15.67 16.95 -2.32
N PRO A 172 -15.48 18.10 -2.99
CA PRO A 172 -16.01 18.31 -4.33
C PRO A 172 -15.61 17.19 -5.29
N GLU A 173 -16.49 16.81 -6.21
CA GLU A 173 -16.14 15.92 -7.29
C GLU A 173 -14.95 16.49 -8.08
N MET A 174 -14.02 15.62 -8.45
CA MET A 174 -12.83 15.98 -9.20
C MET A 174 -12.38 14.77 -9.99
N GLU A 175 -11.98 14.98 -11.20
CA GLU A 175 -11.26 13.99 -11.99
C GLU A 175 -9.76 14.00 -11.67
N SER A 176 -9.11 12.87 -11.87
CA SER A 176 -7.65 12.80 -11.81
C SER A 176 -7.05 13.65 -12.94
N GLY A 177 -5.99 14.40 -12.65
CA GLY A 177 -5.41 15.28 -13.66
C GLY A 177 -4.02 15.79 -13.30
N LEU A 178 -3.34 16.34 -14.31
CA LEU A 178 -2.06 17.03 -14.13
C LEU A 178 -2.26 18.31 -13.32
N VAL A 179 -1.45 18.48 -12.28
CA VAL A 179 -1.36 19.73 -11.51
C VAL A 179 -0.03 20.44 -11.75
N GLN A 180 0.94 19.76 -12.35
CA GLN A 180 2.24 20.30 -12.77
C GLN A 180 2.82 19.45 -13.90
N GLY A 181 3.53 20.07 -14.85
CA GLY A 181 4.19 19.41 -15.98
C GLY A 181 3.24 19.11 -17.14
N ASP A 182 3.65 18.22 -18.03
CA ASP A 182 2.96 17.88 -19.28
C ASP A 182 2.81 16.36 -19.52
N LYS A 183 3.31 15.52 -18.60
CA LYS A 183 3.27 14.06 -18.69
C LYS A 183 2.52 13.43 -17.54
N SER A 184 1.67 12.44 -17.85
CA SER A 184 1.02 11.56 -16.88
C SER A 184 1.61 10.15 -16.86
N SER A 185 2.47 9.82 -17.81
CA SER A 185 3.03 8.48 -18.00
C SER A 185 4.55 8.49 -18.08
N THR A 186 5.17 7.39 -17.66
CA THR A 186 6.63 7.23 -17.66
C THR A 186 7.02 5.75 -17.69
N ILE A 187 8.32 5.49 -17.83
CA ILE A 187 8.93 4.19 -17.56
C ILE A 187 9.78 4.34 -16.31
N PHE A 188 9.59 3.47 -15.34
CA PHE A 188 10.36 3.43 -14.11
C PHE A 188 11.03 2.06 -13.92
N ALA A 189 12.00 1.98 -13.03
CA ALA A 189 12.72 0.75 -12.71
C ALA A 189 12.57 0.38 -11.22
N MET A 190 12.34 -0.92 -10.95
CA MET A 190 12.45 -1.53 -9.62
C MET A 190 13.33 -2.76 -9.70
N ASN A 191 14.34 -2.85 -8.83
CA ASN A 191 15.30 -3.96 -8.80
C ASN A 191 15.92 -4.24 -10.19
N GLY A 192 16.10 -3.17 -11.00
CA GLY A 192 16.63 -3.24 -12.35
C GLY A 192 15.66 -3.80 -13.41
N ILE A 193 14.38 -3.99 -13.10
CA ILE A 193 13.30 -4.32 -14.04
C ILE A 193 12.52 -3.06 -14.36
N LYS A 194 12.22 -2.85 -15.65
CA LYS A 194 11.48 -1.69 -16.17
C LYS A 194 9.99 -1.98 -16.22
N PHE A 195 9.19 -0.98 -15.90
CA PHE A 195 7.74 -1.03 -15.91
C PHE A 195 7.16 0.22 -16.54
N HIS A 196 6.08 0.08 -17.27
CA HIS A 196 5.23 1.19 -17.67
C HIS A 196 4.42 1.70 -16.49
N TYR A 197 4.25 3.01 -16.43
CA TYR A 197 3.33 3.67 -15.53
C TYR A 197 2.52 4.73 -16.27
N ASP A 198 1.21 4.75 -16.05
CA ASP A 198 0.31 5.83 -16.47
C ASP A 198 -0.59 6.21 -15.29
N ALA A 199 -0.44 7.45 -14.82
CA ALA A 199 -1.17 7.96 -13.67
C ALA A 199 -2.66 8.24 -13.97
N LEU A 200 -3.02 8.45 -15.22
CA LEU A 200 -4.39 8.73 -15.67
C LEU A 200 -5.05 7.52 -16.34
N GLY A 201 -4.25 6.66 -16.95
CA GLY A 201 -4.70 5.43 -17.60
C GLY A 201 -4.82 4.27 -16.59
N GLY A 202 -6.02 3.76 -16.38
CA GLY A 202 -6.25 2.55 -15.61
C GLY A 202 -6.84 2.75 -14.19
N GLN A 203 -7.55 1.72 -13.75
CA GLN A 203 -8.32 1.73 -12.49
C GLN A 203 -7.48 1.65 -11.20
N LYS A 204 -6.17 1.41 -11.26
CA LYS A 204 -5.30 1.22 -10.08
C LYS A 204 -3.97 1.97 -10.20
N THR A 205 -3.36 2.19 -9.05
CA THR A 205 -2.14 2.95 -8.81
C THR A 205 -0.87 2.31 -9.36
N GLY A 206 -0.73 2.00 -10.66
CA GLY A 206 0.54 1.47 -11.18
C GLY A 206 1.04 0.20 -10.47
N ALA A 207 2.35 -0.01 -10.40
CA ALA A 207 2.95 -1.16 -9.72
C ALA A 207 2.71 -1.13 -8.20
N PHE A 208 2.64 -2.32 -7.59
CA PHE A 208 2.59 -2.46 -6.14
C PHE A 208 3.99 -2.21 -5.54
N LEU A 209 4.27 -0.94 -5.21
CA LEU A 209 5.55 -0.51 -4.66
C LEU A 209 5.84 -1.14 -3.29
N ASP A 210 4.80 -1.49 -2.55
CA ASP A 210 4.89 -2.20 -1.26
C ASP A 210 5.44 -3.63 -1.39
N GLN A 211 5.32 -4.25 -2.57
CA GLN A 211 5.88 -5.57 -2.88
C GLN A 211 7.32 -5.52 -3.44
N ARG A 212 7.88 -4.33 -3.69
CA ARG A 212 9.21 -4.16 -4.32
C ARG A 212 10.30 -5.06 -3.74
N GLU A 213 10.42 -5.11 -2.41
CA GLU A 213 11.41 -5.94 -1.73
C GLU A 213 11.04 -7.42 -1.74
N ASN A 214 9.74 -7.74 -1.80
CA ASN A 214 9.26 -9.11 -1.90
C ASN A 214 9.47 -9.69 -3.30
N TYR A 215 9.41 -8.88 -4.36
CA TYR A 215 9.81 -9.31 -5.70
C TYR A 215 11.27 -9.78 -5.75
N ALA A 216 12.18 -9.00 -5.16
CA ALA A 216 13.61 -9.37 -5.10
C ALA A 216 13.84 -10.62 -4.25
N ALA A 217 13.14 -10.74 -3.11
CA ALA A 217 13.22 -11.92 -2.26
C ALA A 217 12.68 -13.17 -2.97
N ALA A 218 11.54 -13.05 -3.67
CA ALA A 218 11.00 -14.17 -4.46
C ALA A 218 12.02 -14.68 -5.48
N ALA A 219 12.67 -13.78 -6.24
CA ALA A 219 13.71 -14.14 -7.20
C ALA A 219 14.93 -14.79 -6.54
N HIS A 220 15.25 -14.43 -5.30
CA HIS A 220 16.38 -15.04 -4.55
C HIS A 220 16.12 -16.53 -4.22
N TYR A 221 14.88 -16.89 -3.90
CA TYR A 221 14.52 -18.28 -3.52
C TYR A 221 13.99 -19.10 -4.69
N ALA A 222 13.57 -18.47 -5.78
CA ALA A 222 12.92 -19.12 -6.91
C ALA A 222 13.88 -19.95 -7.74
N LYS A 223 13.33 -21.02 -8.38
CA LYS A 223 14.04 -21.92 -9.28
C LYS A 223 13.08 -22.64 -10.21
N GLY A 224 13.62 -23.28 -11.24
CA GLY A 224 12.95 -24.24 -12.11
C GLY A 224 11.73 -23.67 -12.85
N GLU A 225 10.61 -24.35 -12.79
CA GLU A 225 9.34 -23.92 -13.37
C GLU A 225 8.54 -23.13 -12.33
N ALA A 226 8.13 -21.90 -12.68
CA ALA A 226 7.42 -20.99 -11.80
C ALA A 226 5.98 -20.72 -12.25
N LEU A 227 5.08 -20.56 -11.27
CA LEU A 227 3.70 -20.12 -11.45
C LEU A 227 3.44 -18.89 -10.58
N ASP A 228 3.01 -17.78 -11.20
CA ASP A 228 2.65 -16.54 -10.52
C ASP A 228 1.14 -16.28 -10.63
N ILE A 229 0.44 -16.34 -9.52
CA ILE A 229 -1.02 -16.22 -9.43
C ILE A 229 -1.42 -14.86 -8.89
N CYS A 230 -2.34 -14.18 -9.58
CA CYS A 230 -2.70 -12.78 -9.40
C CYS A 230 -1.52 -11.85 -9.73
N THR A 231 -0.90 -12.11 -10.87
CA THR A 231 0.36 -11.50 -11.31
C THR A 231 0.26 -9.99 -11.52
N TYR A 232 -0.95 -9.46 -11.73
CA TYR A 232 -1.22 -8.07 -12.07
C TYR A 232 -0.38 -7.64 -13.30
N GLN A 233 0.45 -6.61 -13.21
CA GLN A 233 1.32 -6.13 -14.28
C GLN A 233 2.67 -6.87 -14.35
N GLY A 234 2.76 -8.06 -13.78
CA GLY A 234 3.92 -8.93 -13.88
C GLY A 234 5.02 -8.65 -12.84
N GLY A 235 4.69 -8.06 -11.69
CA GLY A 235 5.68 -7.69 -10.69
C GLY A 235 6.56 -8.87 -10.26
N PHE A 236 5.97 -9.97 -9.78
CA PHE A 236 6.71 -11.19 -9.46
C PHE A 236 7.21 -11.90 -10.72
N ALA A 237 6.33 -12.13 -11.70
CA ALA A 237 6.66 -12.88 -12.91
C ALA A 237 7.94 -12.38 -13.61
N LEU A 238 8.08 -11.07 -13.81
CA LEU A 238 9.25 -10.45 -14.45
C LEU A 238 10.54 -10.66 -13.64
N HIS A 239 10.47 -10.67 -12.30
CA HIS A 239 11.63 -10.99 -11.47
C HIS A 239 12.01 -12.47 -11.57
N LEU A 240 11.02 -13.35 -11.69
CA LEU A 240 11.22 -14.82 -11.83
C LEU A 240 11.87 -15.18 -13.16
N THR A 241 11.62 -14.42 -14.27
CA THR A 241 12.27 -14.71 -15.56
C THR A 241 13.78 -14.69 -15.53
N ARG A 242 14.39 -14.03 -14.53
CA ARG A 242 15.84 -13.92 -14.39
C ARG A 242 16.50 -15.17 -13.83
N VAL A 243 15.72 -16.01 -13.15
CA VAL A 243 16.24 -17.16 -12.38
C VAL A 243 15.54 -18.47 -12.71
N CYS A 244 14.29 -18.44 -13.17
CA CYS A 244 13.50 -19.62 -13.53
C CYS A 244 13.68 -19.99 -15.01
N ASN A 245 13.41 -21.28 -15.33
CA ASN A 245 13.53 -21.81 -16.68
C ASN A 245 12.23 -21.63 -17.49
N LYS A 246 11.10 -21.56 -16.79
CA LYS A 246 9.78 -21.32 -17.34
C LYS A 246 8.98 -20.52 -16.32
N VAL A 247 8.19 -19.55 -16.78
CA VAL A 247 7.28 -18.73 -15.95
C VAL A 247 5.90 -18.74 -16.59
N THR A 248 4.90 -19.16 -15.82
CA THR A 248 3.48 -19.01 -16.16
C THR A 248 2.89 -17.97 -15.22
N ALA A 249 2.23 -16.96 -15.74
CA ALA A 249 1.67 -15.85 -14.97
C ALA A 249 0.18 -15.68 -15.26
N VAL A 250 -0.62 -15.58 -14.21
CA VAL A 250 -2.08 -15.62 -14.28
C VAL A 250 -2.70 -14.39 -13.64
N ASP A 251 -3.62 -13.75 -14.33
CA ASP A 251 -4.52 -12.74 -13.76
C ASP A 251 -5.92 -12.88 -14.39
N ILE A 252 -6.93 -12.39 -13.69
CA ILE A 252 -8.31 -12.40 -14.18
C ILE A 252 -8.60 -11.29 -15.18
N SER A 253 -7.78 -10.22 -15.19
CA SER A 253 -7.98 -9.04 -16.04
C SER A 253 -7.06 -9.09 -17.25
N ARG A 254 -7.64 -9.19 -18.45
CA ARG A 254 -6.90 -9.10 -19.72
C ARG A 254 -6.17 -7.75 -19.83
N GLU A 255 -6.80 -6.67 -19.42
CA GLU A 255 -6.23 -5.32 -19.49
C GLU A 255 -4.90 -5.19 -18.72
N VAL A 256 -4.81 -5.79 -17.52
CA VAL A 256 -3.55 -5.72 -16.76
C VAL A 256 -2.48 -6.64 -17.35
N LEU A 257 -2.88 -7.76 -17.96
CA LEU A 257 -1.95 -8.64 -18.66
C LEU A 257 -1.37 -7.99 -19.91
N GLU A 258 -2.12 -7.16 -20.64
CA GLU A 258 -1.59 -6.40 -21.78
C GLU A 258 -0.48 -5.43 -21.34
N VAL A 259 -0.63 -4.79 -20.18
CA VAL A 259 0.45 -3.98 -19.60
C VAL A 259 1.64 -4.85 -19.17
N ALA A 260 1.38 -6.03 -18.59
CA ALA A 260 2.43 -6.98 -18.22
C ALA A 260 3.25 -7.47 -19.42
N GLU A 261 2.59 -7.76 -20.55
CA GLU A 261 3.24 -8.12 -21.82
C GLU A 261 4.10 -6.96 -22.37
N GLN A 262 3.64 -5.70 -22.21
CA GLN A 262 4.45 -4.52 -22.56
C GLN A 262 5.68 -4.41 -21.66
N ASN A 263 5.50 -4.64 -20.34
CA ASN A 263 6.60 -4.67 -19.39
C ASN A 263 7.62 -5.77 -19.72
N GLU A 264 7.17 -6.96 -20.14
CA GLU A 264 8.06 -8.04 -20.57
C GLU A 264 8.92 -7.59 -21.77
N LYS A 265 8.33 -6.95 -22.77
CA LYS A 265 9.07 -6.42 -23.94
C LYS A 265 10.15 -5.41 -23.56
N LEU A 266 9.89 -4.53 -22.58
CA LEU A 266 10.90 -3.58 -22.06
C LEU A 266 12.11 -4.29 -21.41
N ASN A 267 11.95 -5.54 -20.99
CA ASN A 267 12.96 -6.32 -20.28
C ASN A 267 13.54 -7.48 -21.10
N ALA A 268 13.10 -7.69 -22.32
CA ALA A 268 13.43 -8.86 -23.16
C ALA A 268 14.93 -9.21 -23.20
N ALA A 269 15.80 -8.20 -23.27
CA ALA A 269 17.26 -8.41 -23.32
C ALA A 269 17.86 -8.99 -22.03
N LYS A 270 17.12 -8.96 -20.90
CA LYS A 270 17.58 -9.42 -19.59
C LYS A 270 16.85 -10.68 -19.10
N ASN A 271 15.75 -11.05 -19.73
CA ASN A 271 14.97 -12.22 -19.39
C ASN A 271 15.68 -13.50 -19.90
N LYS A 272 15.71 -14.53 -19.07
CA LYS A 272 16.22 -15.86 -19.46
C LYS A 272 15.16 -16.71 -20.17
N THR A 273 13.90 -16.38 -19.93
CA THR A 273 12.76 -17.10 -20.49
C THR A 273 11.62 -16.14 -20.80
N GLU A 274 10.74 -16.52 -21.69
CA GLU A 274 9.47 -15.84 -21.95
C GLU A 274 8.43 -16.22 -20.90
N ILE A 275 7.41 -15.37 -20.73
CA ILE A 275 6.32 -15.62 -19.79
C ILE A 275 5.09 -16.11 -20.56
N GLU A 276 4.51 -17.19 -20.11
CA GLU A 276 3.20 -17.65 -20.55
C GLU A 276 2.12 -16.88 -19.78
N TRP A 277 1.49 -15.88 -20.42
CA TRP A 277 0.43 -15.07 -19.81
C TRP A 277 -0.92 -15.72 -19.98
N ILE A 278 -1.66 -15.94 -18.89
CA ILE A 278 -2.96 -16.62 -18.88
C ILE A 278 -4.01 -15.74 -18.21
N GLU A 279 -5.07 -15.42 -18.94
CA GLU A 279 -6.27 -14.85 -18.37
C GLU A 279 -7.10 -15.96 -17.71
N GLY A 280 -7.38 -15.84 -16.39
CA GLY A 280 -8.13 -16.86 -15.68
C GLY A 280 -8.39 -16.55 -14.21
N ASN A 281 -9.45 -17.17 -13.70
CA ASN A 281 -9.75 -17.12 -12.28
C ASN A 281 -8.79 -18.03 -11.50
N ALA A 282 -8.12 -17.48 -10.48
CA ALA A 282 -7.13 -18.21 -9.68
C ALA A 282 -7.66 -19.50 -9.04
N PHE A 283 -8.88 -19.49 -8.51
CA PHE A 283 -9.47 -20.65 -7.85
C PHE A 283 -9.79 -21.77 -8.83
N ASP A 284 -10.35 -21.44 -9.98
CA ASP A 284 -10.71 -22.42 -11.02
C ASP A 284 -9.45 -23.02 -11.65
N LEU A 285 -8.52 -22.17 -12.04
CA LEU A 285 -7.26 -22.58 -12.67
C LEU A 285 -6.43 -23.49 -11.74
N LEU A 286 -6.28 -23.14 -10.47
CA LEU A 286 -5.53 -23.96 -9.52
C LEU A 286 -6.23 -25.31 -9.28
N ARG A 287 -7.58 -25.36 -9.26
CA ARG A 287 -8.34 -26.60 -9.16
C ARG A 287 -8.04 -27.52 -10.36
N ASP A 288 -8.11 -26.95 -11.55
CA ASP A 288 -7.91 -27.72 -12.80
C ASP A 288 -6.45 -28.18 -12.92
N TYR A 289 -5.48 -27.37 -12.49
CA TYR A 289 -4.07 -27.73 -12.49
C TYR A 289 -3.73 -28.84 -11.50
N VAL A 290 -4.32 -28.82 -10.29
CA VAL A 290 -4.20 -29.93 -9.33
C VAL A 290 -4.80 -31.20 -9.93
N SER A 291 -5.98 -31.12 -10.55
CA SER A 291 -6.65 -32.28 -11.18
C SER A 291 -5.86 -32.84 -12.35
N ALA A 292 -5.16 -31.97 -13.09
CA ALA A 292 -4.28 -32.37 -14.20
C ALA A 292 -2.89 -32.84 -13.72
N GLY A 293 -2.61 -32.86 -12.43
CA GLY A 293 -1.32 -33.28 -11.88
C GLY A 293 -0.14 -32.37 -12.22
N LYS A 294 -0.39 -31.07 -12.53
CA LYS A 294 0.67 -30.11 -12.82
C LYS A 294 1.57 -29.90 -11.60
N GLN A 295 2.86 -29.76 -11.85
CA GLN A 295 3.89 -29.60 -10.81
C GLN A 295 4.81 -28.43 -11.12
N TYR A 296 5.19 -27.68 -10.07
CA TYR A 296 6.04 -26.50 -10.16
C TYR A 296 7.17 -26.57 -9.12
N ASP A 297 8.27 -25.84 -9.37
CA ASP A 297 9.37 -25.67 -8.42
C ASP A 297 9.17 -24.41 -7.58
N THR A 298 8.49 -23.40 -8.13
CA THR A 298 8.18 -22.14 -7.47
C THR A 298 6.74 -21.74 -7.75
N ILE A 299 6.01 -21.35 -6.70
CA ILE A 299 4.67 -20.76 -6.83
C ILE A 299 4.61 -19.46 -6.06
N VAL A 300 4.03 -18.43 -6.66
CA VAL A 300 3.70 -17.16 -6.02
C VAL A 300 2.18 -17.04 -5.93
N LEU A 301 1.69 -16.63 -4.76
CA LEU A 301 0.30 -16.28 -4.49
C LEU A 301 0.23 -14.88 -3.91
N ASP A 302 -0.22 -13.90 -4.70
CA ASP A 302 -0.44 -12.52 -4.23
C ASP A 302 -1.87 -12.04 -4.52
N PRO A 303 -2.88 -12.70 -3.89
CA PRO A 303 -4.27 -12.39 -4.15
C PRO A 303 -4.67 -11.01 -3.59
N PRO A 304 -5.72 -10.40 -4.14
CA PRO A 304 -6.29 -9.18 -3.59
C PRO A 304 -6.80 -9.38 -2.15
N ALA A 305 -7.02 -8.28 -1.43
CA ALA A 305 -7.53 -8.32 -0.07
C ALA A 305 -8.93 -8.97 -0.01
N PHE A 306 -9.01 -10.19 0.54
CA PHE A 306 -10.28 -10.91 0.69
C PHE A 306 -11.14 -10.35 1.83
N ALA A 307 -10.53 -9.77 2.89
CA ALA A 307 -11.26 -9.17 3.99
C ALA A 307 -11.06 -7.65 4.03
N LYS A 308 -12.09 -6.89 3.69
CA LYS A 308 -12.15 -5.44 3.87
C LYS A 308 -12.60 -5.02 5.28
N SER A 309 -13.13 -5.95 6.07
CA SER A 309 -13.56 -5.73 7.44
C SER A 309 -13.60 -7.05 8.21
N LYS A 310 -13.67 -6.97 9.55
CA LYS A 310 -13.78 -8.16 10.42
C LYS A 310 -14.99 -9.06 10.11
N LYS A 311 -16.07 -8.51 9.52
CA LYS A 311 -17.26 -9.29 9.10
C LYS A 311 -16.94 -10.33 8.03
N HIS A 312 -15.90 -10.11 7.23
CA HIS A 312 -15.49 -11.00 6.15
C HIS A 312 -14.27 -11.85 6.49
N LEU A 313 -13.83 -11.85 7.76
CA LEU A 313 -12.61 -12.53 8.16
C LEU A 313 -12.67 -14.04 7.86
N GLU A 314 -13.74 -14.70 8.28
CA GLU A 314 -13.89 -16.15 8.13
C GLU A 314 -13.91 -16.59 6.66
N SER A 315 -14.62 -15.86 5.79
CA SER A 315 -14.62 -16.15 4.35
C SER A 315 -13.25 -15.90 3.71
N ALA A 316 -12.54 -14.87 4.15
CA ALA A 316 -11.18 -14.59 3.70
C ALA A 316 -10.20 -15.70 4.09
N MET A 317 -10.28 -16.19 5.33
CA MET A 317 -9.46 -17.30 5.81
C MET A 317 -9.66 -18.56 4.98
N ARG A 318 -10.91 -18.89 4.63
CA ARG A 318 -11.22 -20.02 3.72
C ARG A 318 -10.60 -19.81 2.32
N GLY A 319 -10.70 -18.61 1.76
CA GLY A 319 -10.09 -18.29 0.47
C GLY A 319 -8.57 -18.42 0.48
N TYR A 320 -7.90 -17.88 1.49
CA TYR A 320 -6.45 -18.05 1.64
C TYR A 320 -6.05 -19.52 1.82
N LYS A 321 -6.80 -20.28 2.65
CA LYS A 321 -6.55 -21.71 2.85
C LYS A 321 -6.63 -22.48 1.53
N GLU A 322 -7.67 -22.25 0.75
CA GLU A 322 -7.92 -22.91 -0.52
C GLU A 322 -6.79 -22.69 -1.54
N LEU A 323 -6.36 -21.44 -1.74
CA LEU A 323 -5.27 -21.12 -2.66
C LEU A 323 -3.95 -21.78 -2.21
N ASN A 324 -3.62 -21.67 -0.92
CA ASN A 324 -2.38 -22.22 -0.39
C ASN A 324 -2.36 -23.75 -0.40
N LEU A 325 -3.48 -24.40 -0.08
CA LEU A 325 -3.64 -25.86 -0.17
C LEU A 325 -3.34 -26.36 -1.57
N ARG A 326 -3.92 -25.72 -2.59
CA ARG A 326 -3.72 -26.13 -4.00
C ARG A 326 -2.29 -25.88 -4.45
N ALA A 327 -1.70 -24.74 -4.10
CA ALA A 327 -0.29 -24.46 -4.39
C ALA A 327 0.63 -25.51 -3.76
N LEU A 328 0.43 -25.87 -2.50
CA LEU A 328 1.25 -26.88 -1.81
C LEU A 328 1.11 -28.27 -2.43
N LYS A 329 -0.06 -28.64 -2.98
CA LYS A 329 -0.24 -29.89 -3.72
C LYS A 329 0.52 -29.94 -5.04
N MET A 330 0.71 -28.77 -5.68
CA MET A 330 1.41 -28.67 -6.96
C MET A 330 2.93 -28.45 -6.82
N LEU A 331 3.44 -28.20 -5.63
CA LEU A 331 4.88 -28.01 -5.44
C LEU A 331 5.62 -29.36 -5.40
N ARG A 332 6.70 -29.44 -6.18
CA ARG A 332 7.68 -30.54 -6.09
C ARG A 332 8.36 -30.56 -4.72
N PRO A 333 8.88 -31.72 -4.25
CA PRO A 333 9.76 -31.74 -3.07
C PRO A 333 10.90 -30.72 -3.22
N GLY A 334 11.18 -29.96 -2.17
CA GLY A 334 12.15 -28.86 -2.20
C GLY A 334 11.66 -27.60 -2.93
N GLY A 335 10.41 -27.58 -3.40
CA GLY A 335 9.80 -26.41 -4.05
C GLY A 335 9.54 -25.26 -3.08
N VAL A 336 9.37 -24.06 -3.62
CA VAL A 336 9.20 -22.81 -2.86
C VAL A 336 7.83 -22.20 -3.12
N LEU A 337 7.14 -21.82 -2.05
CA LEU A 337 5.91 -21.04 -2.09
C LEU A 337 6.17 -19.64 -1.51
N ILE A 338 5.91 -18.62 -2.30
CA ILE A 338 5.82 -17.24 -1.85
C ILE A 338 4.33 -16.90 -1.74
N THR A 339 3.84 -16.57 -0.54
CA THR A 339 2.41 -16.33 -0.35
C THR A 339 2.16 -15.07 0.45
N CYS A 340 1.26 -14.22 -0.05
CA CYS A 340 0.98 -12.90 0.48
C CYS A 340 -0.47 -12.75 0.96
N SER A 341 -0.68 -11.85 1.91
CA SER A 341 -1.99 -11.34 2.31
C SER A 341 -1.89 -9.84 2.59
N CYS A 342 -2.59 -9.05 1.81
CA CYS A 342 -2.75 -7.60 2.04
C CYS A 342 -4.04 -7.24 2.81
N SER A 343 -4.78 -8.23 3.34
CA SER A 343 -5.97 -8.01 4.16
C SER A 343 -5.58 -7.51 5.55
N PHE A 344 -5.88 -6.25 5.87
CA PHE A 344 -5.62 -5.68 7.20
C PHE A 344 -6.33 -6.47 8.33
N ALA A 345 -7.56 -6.95 8.09
CA ALA A 345 -8.33 -7.70 9.07
C ALA A 345 -7.74 -9.09 9.40
N VAL A 346 -6.86 -9.62 8.56
CA VAL A 346 -6.16 -10.90 8.77
C VAL A 346 -4.82 -10.60 9.43
N SER A 347 -4.64 -10.96 10.69
CA SER A 347 -3.36 -10.80 11.38
C SER A 347 -2.28 -11.73 10.83
N GLU A 348 -1.00 -11.47 11.12
CA GLU A 348 0.09 -12.40 10.77
C GLU A 348 -0.15 -13.78 11.40
N GLN A 349 -0.67 -13.80 12.62
CA GLN A 349 -0.95 -15.02 13.37
C GLN A 349 -2.07 -15.83 12.70
N ASP A 350 -3.17 -15.16 12.28
CA ASP A 350 -4.26 -15.80 11.55
C ASP A 350 -3.76 -16.35 10.22
N PHE A 351 -2.96 -15.57 9.48
CA PHE A 351 -2.43 -16.02 8.20
C PHE A 351 -1.49 -17.22 8.36
N PHE A 352 -0.64 -17.21 9.39
CA PHE A 352 0.23 -18.34 9.71
C PHE A 352 -0.57 -19.60 10.06
N ALA A 353 -1.66 -19.47 10.81
CA ALA A 353 -2.56 -20.60 11.13
C ALA A 353 -3.17 -21.20 9.85
N VAL A 354 -3.64 -20.36 8.94
CA VAL A 354 -4.16 -20.80 7.62
C VAL A 354 -3.12 -21.58 6.81
N LEU A 355 -1.87 -21.10 6.78
CA LEU A 355 -0.79 -21.78 6.08
C LEU A 355 -0.49 -23.15 6.68
N ASN A 356 -0.52 -23.26 8.02
CA ASN A 356 -0.35 -24.53 8.71
C ASN A 356 -1.49 -25.52 8.41
N GLU A 357 -2.74 -25.08 8.43
CA GLU A 357 -3.90 -25.90 8.07
C GLU A 357 -3.81 -26.37 6.59
N ALA A 358 -3.45 -25.47 5.67
CA ALA A 358 -3.27 -25.80 4.27
C ALA A 358 -2.16 -26.86 4.06
N ALA A 359 -1.06 -26.76 4.82
CA ALA A 359 0.03 -27.74 4.78
C ALA A 359 -0.41 -29.12 5.30
N GLN A 360 -1.18 -29.16 6.39
CA GLN A 360 -1.75 -30.40 6.94
C GLN A 360 -2.69 -31.08 5.93
N ASP A 361 -3.62 -30.31 5.33
CA ASP A 361 -4.58 -30.83 4.35
C ASP A 361 -3.90 -31.25 3.01
N ALA A 362 -2.75 -30.63 2.69
CA ALA A 362 -1.92 -31.03 1.55
C ALA A 362 -1.06 -32.26 1.85
N HIS A 363 -1.00 -32.73 3.10
CA HIS A 363 -0.08 -33.77 3.60
C HIS A 363 1.39 -33.43 3.28
N ARG A 364 1.77 -32.16 3.50
CA ARG A 364 3.13 -31.65 3.25
C ARG A 364 3.78 -31.14 4.53
N SER A 365 5.05 -31.47 4.71
CA SER A 365 5.91 -30.79 5.68
C SER A 365 6.46 -29.52 5.04
N VAL A 366 6.28 -28.38 5.72
CA VAL A 366 6.61 -27.07 5.17
C VAL A 366 7.47 -26.31 6.15
N ARG A 367 8.58 -25.74 5.65
CA ARG A 367 9.50 -24.90 6.42
C ARG A 367 9.29 -23.43 6.04
N VAL A 368 9.21 -22.54 7.04
CA VAL A 368 9.26 -21.10 6.82
C VAL A 368 10.72 -20.71 6.62
N LEU A 369 11.06 -20.19 5.45
CA LEU A 369 12.39 -19.68 5.14
C LEU A 369 12.53 -18.22 5.56
N GLU A 370 11.49 -17.40 5.29
CA GLU A 370 11.50 -15.98 5.60
C GLU A 370 10.08 -15.47 5.87
N LYS A 371 9.96 -14.52 6.81
CA LYS A 371 8.77 -13.72 7.03
C LYS A 371 9.06 -12.29 6.61
N ARG A 372 8.18 -11.73 5.81
CA ARG A 372 8.34 -10.40 5.23
C ARG A 372 7.06 -9.59 5.37
N THR A 373 7.19 -8.30 5.16
CA THR A 373 6.07 -7.35 5.17
C THR A 373 6.17 -6.41 3.97
N GLN A 374 5.44 -5.31 3.99
CA GLN A 374 5.55 -4.25 3.00
C GLN A 374 6.98 -3.68 2.94
N ALA A 375 7.37 -3.19 1.77
CA ALA A 375 8.67 -2.57 1.56
C ALA A 375 8.90 -1.36 2.49
N LYS A 376 10.15 -1.06 2.80
CA LYS A 376 10.56 -0.06 3.80
C LYS A 376 10.06 1.37 3.52
N ASP A 377 9.74 1.70 2.28
CA ASP A 377 9.13 2.96 1.90
C ASP A 377 7.63 3.06 2.27
N HIS A 378 7.04 1.96 2.77
CA HIS A 378 5.75 1.90 3.43
C HIS A 378 5.95 1.64 4.94
N PRO A 379 6.47 2.60 5.70
CA PRO A 379 6.88 2.37 7.09
C PRO A 379 5.70 2.00 8.00
N ILE A 380 5.99 1.19 9.01
CA ILE A 380 5.03 0.80 10.04
C ILE A 380 5.21 1.72 11.24
N LEU A 381 4.14 2.41 11.64
CA LEU A 381 4.13 3.24 12.84
C LEU A 381 3.59 2.43 14.02
N LEU A 382 4.43 2.19 15.02
CA LEU A 382 4.10 1.30 16.15
C LEU A 382 2.78 1.67 16.88
N GLY A 383 2.49 2.96 17.03
CA GLY A 383 1.24 3.43 17.63
C GLY A 383 0.01 3.32 16.74
N VAL A 384 0.17 3.01 15.45
CA VAL A 384 -0.90 2.95 14.44
C VAL A 384 -0.81 1.61 13.69
N PRO A 385 -1.37 0.54 14.29
CA PRO A 385 -1.29 -0.81 13.71
C PRO A 385 -1.89 -0.90 12.30
N GLU A 386 -2.77 0.02 11.93
CA GLU A 386 -3.35 0.12 10.59
C GLU A 386 -2.31 0.38 9.49
N THR A 387 -1.12 0.83 9.83
CA THR A 387 0.00 0.98 8.90
C THR A 387 0.70 -0.35 8.58
N PHE A 388 0.44 -1.42 9.33
CA PHE A 388 0.91 -2.77 9.05
C PHE A 388 -0.20 -3.60 8.41
N TYR A 389 -0.11 -3.88 7.12
CA TYR A 389 -1.18 -4.55 6.38
C TYR A 389 -0.72 -5.70 5.49
N LEU A 390 0.54 -5.72 5.03
CA LEU A 390 1.06 -6.76 4.15
C LEU A 390 1.82 -7.83 4.95
N LYS A 391 1.47 -9.07 4.76
CA LYS A 391 2.16 -10.27 5.23
C LYS A 391 2.63 -11.06 4.02
N CYS A 392 3.90 -11.43 3.98
CA CYS A 392 4.48 -12.26 2.95
C CYS A 392 5.34 -13.35 3.60
N PHE A 393 5.08 -14.60 3.25
CA PHE A 393 5.84 -15.75 3.72
C PHE A 393 6.54 -16.42 2.56
N VAL A 394 7.82 -16.71 2.73
CA VAL A 394 8.59 -17.59 1.84
C VAL A 394 8.69 -18.94 2.52
N LEU A 395 8.14 -19.96 1.88
CA LEU A 395 8.00 -21.31 2.41
C LEU A 395 8.72 -22.30 1.51
N SER A 396 9.23 -23.40 2.08
CA SER A 396 9.78 -24.53 1.32
C SER A 396 9.11 -25.82 1.72
N VAL A 397 8.69 -26.63 0.73
CA VAL A 397 8.20 -28.00 0.94
C VAL A 397 9.39 -28.93 1.16
N ILE A 398 9.29 -29.77 2.20
CA ILE A 398 10.31 -30.77 2.54
C ILE A 398 9.94 -32.12 1.91
#